data_621b669b0cc88491fe920286abaea4d6
#
_entry.id   621b669b0cc88491fe920286abaea4d6
#
_cell.length_a   1.000
_cell.length_b   1.000
_cell.length_c   1.000
_cell.angle_alpha   90.00
_cell.angle_beta   90.00
_cell.angle_gamma   90.00
#
_symmetry.space_group_name_H-M   'P 1'
#
loop_
_entity.id
_entity.type
_entity.pdbx_description
1 polymer ?
#
loop_
_entity_poly.entity_id
_entity_poly.type
_entity_poly.pdbx_seq_one_letter_code
_entity_poly.pdbx_strand_id
1 'polypeptide(L)'
;MTVRIDADEKNLSLQVDGDIYQEYAQCLCAMVYSHAERGVKNMEIEIDATYYINQQGQRCLDEMKQLLEQRGLRVHMNRGQR
;
A
#
# COMPACT_ATOMS: atom_id res chain seq x y z
N MET A 1 7.70 -3.60 -11.19
CA MET A 1 7.29 -2.74 -10.06
C MET A 1 8.49 -2.48 -9.17
N THR A 2 8.67 -1.25 -8.78
CA THR A 2 9.72 -0.84 -7.86
C THR A 2 9.07 -0.24 -6.62
N VAL A 3 9.55 -0.60 -5.44
CA VAL A 3 8.97 -0.13 -4.19
C VAL A 3 10.06 0.50 -3.33
N ARG A 4 9.82 1.72 -2.90
CA ARG A 4 10.64 2.38 -1.88
C ARG A 4 9.93 2.30 -0.56
N ILE A 5 10.64 1.89 0.46
CA ILE A 5 10.09 1.71 1.80
C ILE A 5 10.85 2.60 2.77
N ASP A 6 10.10 3.39 3.51
CA ASP A 6 10.64 4.18 4.62
C ASP A 6 9.75 3.93 5.82
N ALA A 7 10.31 3.36 6.88
CA ALA A 7 9.52 2.95 8.03
C ALA A 7 10.23 3.25 9.33
N ASP A 8 9.46 3.69 10.32
CA ASP A 8 9.92 3.76 11.70
C ASP A 8 8.95 2.95 12.57
N GLU A 9 9.02 3.12 13.88
CA GLU A 9 8.23 2.30 14.81
C GLU A 9 6.72 2.40 14.59
N LYS A 10 6.23 3.57 14.14
CA LYS A 10 4.79 3.82 14.03
C LYS A 10 4.34 4.24 12.65
N ASN A 11 5.27 4.55 11.76
CA ASN A 11 4.94 5.09 10.44
C ASN A 11 5.55 4.25 9.33
N LEU A 12 4.78 4.08 8.28
CA LEU A 12 5.23 3.41 7.07
C LEU A 12 4.92 4.30 5.87
N SER A 13 5.92 4.53 5.03
CA SER A 13 5.76 5.23 3.78
C SER A 13 6.21 4.31 2.64
N LEU A 14 5.32 4.07 1.69
CA LEU A 14 5.62 3.29 0.49
C LEU A 14 5.46 4.17 -0.73
N GLN A 15 6.44 4.11 -1.61
CA GLN A 15 6.33 4.73 -2.93
C GLN A 15 6.46 3.62 -3.97
N VAL A 16 5.45 3.45 -4.80
CA VAL A 16 5.35 2.36 -5.75
C VAL A 16 5.39 2.90 -7.16
N ASP A 17 6.34 2.42 -7.95
CA ASP A 17 6.48 2.78 -9.37
C ASP A 17 6.39 1.52 -10.23
N GLY A 18 5.72 1.64 -11.37
CA GLY A 18 5.58 0.56 -12.33
C GLY A 18 4.18 -0.01 -12.34
N ASP A 19 3.97 -0.97 -13.22
CA ASP A 19 2.69 -1.63 -13.36
C ASP A 19 2.41 -2.53 -12.16
N ILE A 20 1.17 -2.50 -11.70
CA ILE A 20 0.75 -3.32 -10.57
C ILE A 20 -0.24 -4.37 -11.06
N TYR A 21 0.26 -5.58 -11.20
CA TYR A 21 -0.57 -6.75 -11.47
C TYR A 21 -1.02 -7.38 -10.15
N GLN A 22 -1.93 -8.33 -10.23
CA GLN A 22 -2.49 -8.95 -9.03
C GLN A 22 -1.43 -9.52 -8.09
N GLU A 23 -0.43 -10.20 -8.64
CA GLU A 23 0.64 -10.79 -7.83
C GLU A 23 1.44 -9.72 -7.08
N TYR A 24 1.69 -8.59 -7.74
CA TYR A 24 2.41 -7.48 -7.12
C TYR A 24 1.57 -6.81 -6.02
N ALA A 25 0.27 -6.67 -6.27
CA ALA A 25 -0.64 -6.14 -5.26
C ALA A 25 -0.67 -7.04 -4.01
N GLN A 26 -0.68 -8.35 -4.21
CA GLN A 26 -0.63 -9.31 -3.11
C GLN A 26 0.67 -9.18 -2.31
N CYS A 27 1.79 -8.98 -2.98
CA CYS A 27 3.07 -8.75 -2.32
C CYS A 27 3.07 -7.46 -1.52
N LEU A 28 2.51 -6.39 -2.08
CA LEU A 28 2.39 -5.12 -1.37
C LEU A 28 1.52 -5.27 -0.12
N CYS A 29 0.39 -5.95 -0.25
CA CYS A 29 -0.50 -6.18 0.88
C CYS A 29 0.20 -6.98 1.99
N ALA A 30 0.93 -8.03 1.63
CA ALA A 30 1.67 -8.84 2.60
C ALA A 30 2.70 -7.99 3.35
N MET A 31 3.39 -7.13 2.64
CA MET A 31 4.39 -6.22 3.20
C MET A 31 3.73 -5.24 4.19
N VAL A 32 2.61 -4.66 3.79
CA VAL A 32 1.88 -3.69 4.62
C VAL A 32 1.34 -4.37 5.88
N TYR A 33 0.74 -5.55 5.74
CA TYR A 33 0.25 -6.31 6.90
C TYR A 33 1.37 -6.67 7.86
N SER A 34 2.54 -7.02 7.36
CA SER A 34 3.70 -7.32 8.19
C SER A 34 4.09 -6.12 9.06
N HIS A 35 4.11 -4.93 8.48
CA HIS A 35 4.40 -3.71 9.23
C HIS A 35 3.30 -3.39 10.25
N ALA A 36 2.03 -3.62 9.89
CA ALA A 36 0.92 -3.42 10.80
C ALA A 36 1.04 -4.32 12.04
N GLU A 37 1.45 -5.58 11.84
CA GLU A 37 1.65 -6.53 12.95
C GLU A 37 2.80 -6.11 13.86
N ARG A 38 3.78 -5.38 13.34
CA ARG A 38 4.91 -4.88 14.13
C ARG A 38 4.58 -3.61 14.91
N GLY A 39 3.37 -3.08 14.77
CA GLY A 39 2.93 -1.93 15.53
C GLY A 39 2.85 -0.62 14.77
N VAL A 40 3.07 -0.63 13.47
CA VAL A 40 2.88 0.56 12.63
C VAL A 40 1.41 0.97 12.67
N LYS A 41 1.14 2.26 12.89
CA LYS A 41 -0.21 2.80 13.01
C LYS A 41 -0.58 3.75 11.88
N ASN A 42 0.39 4.37 11.24
CA ASN A 42 0.17 5.31 10.16
C ASN A 42 0.86 4.80 8.90
N MET A 43 0.11 4.73 7.81
CA MET A 43 0.63 4.24 6.55
C MET A 43 0.31 5.20 5.44
N GLU A 44 1.32 5.52 4.65
CA GLU A 44 1.16 6.34 3.46
C GLU A 44 1.67 5.54 2.27
N ILE A 45 0.78 5.31 1.31
CA ILE A 45 1.10 4.53 0.11
C ILE A 45 0.89 5.42 -1.10
N GLU A 46 1.96 5.71 -1.80
CA GLU A 46 1.91 6.57 -2.97
C GLU A 46 2.11 5.74 -4.24
N ILE A 47 1.16 5.82 -5.15
CA ILE A 47 1.16 5.06 -6.41
C ILE A 47 1.12 6.06 -7.56
N ASP A 48 2.01 5.91 -8.50
CA ASP A 48 2.04 6.78 -9.67
C ASP A 48 0.83 6.49 -10.57
N ALA A 49 0.02 7.51 -10.84
CA ALA A 49 -1.19 7.38 -11.64
C ALA A 49 -0.91 7.11 -13.12
N THR A 50 0.31 7.30 -13.58
CA THR A 50 0.67 7.02 -14.98
C THR A 50 0.82 5.53 -15.27
N TYR A 51 0.91 4.71 -14.24
CA TYR A 51 1.13 3.27 -14.39
C TYR A 51 -0.19 2.51 -14.30
N TYR A 52 -0.19 1.35 -14.90
CA TYR A 52 -1.36 0.48 -14.94
C TYR A 52 -1.53 -0.26 -13.61
N ILE A 53 -2.77 -0.34 -13.16
CA ILE A 53 -3.14 -1.19 -12.04
C ILE A 53 -4.22 -2.15 -12.52
N ASN A 54 -3.96 -3.45 -12.40
CA ASN A 54 -4.92 -4.49 -12.69
C ASN A 54 -6.15 -4.34 -11.78
N GLN A 55 -7.33 -4.62 -12.33
CA GLN A 55 -8.59 -4.45 -11.57
C GLN A 55 -8.61 -5.29 -10.29
N GLN A 56 -8.14 -6.53 -10.37
CA GLN A 56 -8.07 -7.41 -9.20
C GLN A 56 -7.02 -6.93 -8.21
N GLY A 57 -5.92 -6.38 -8.71
CA GLY A 57 -4.91 -5.75 -7.86
C GLY A 57 -5.43 -4.53 -7.12
N GLN A 58 -6.21 -3.70 -7.81
CA GLN A 58 -6.85 -2.53 -7.17
C GLN A 58 -7.79 -2.98 -6.06
N ARG A 59 -8.56 -4.05 -6.30
CA ARG A 59 -9.46 -4.60 -5.30
C ARG A 59 -8.69 -5.09 -4.07
N CYS A 60 -7.57 -5.77 -4.27
CA CYS A 60 -6.73 -6.22 -3.16
C CYS A 60 -6.26 -5.05 -2.30
N LEU A 61 -5.82 -3.97 -2.94
CA LEU A 61 -5.35 -2.79 -2.23
C LEU A 61 -6.48 -2.11 -1.46
N ASP A 62 -7.66 -2.01 -2.06
CA ASP A 62 -8.83 -1.39 -1.42
C ASP A 62 -9.30 -2.20 -0.21
N GLU A 63 -9.33 -3.52 -0.33
CA GLU A 63 -9.69 -4.40 0.78
C GLU A 63 -8.69 -4.30 1.92
N MET A 64 -7.40 -4.26 1.60
CA MET A 64 -6.35 -4.07 2.60
C MET A 64 -6.58 -2.77 3.37
N LYS A 65 -6.81 -1.67 2.66
CA LYS A 65 -7.06 -0.38 3.29
C LYS A 65 -8.23 -0.45 4.25
N GLN A 66 -9.36 -1.03 3.81
CA GLN A 66 -10.55 -1.16 4.65
C GLN A 66 -10.27 -1.97 5.91
N LEU A 67 -9.61 -3.10 5.78
CA LEU A 67 -9.31 -3.97 6.91
C LEU A 67 -8.43 -3.27 7.94
N LEU A 68 -7.42 -2.56 7.50
CA LEU A 68 -6.52 -1.85 8.40
C LEU A 68 -7.21 -0.68 9.09
N GLU A 69 -8.05 0.04 8.37
CA GLU A 69 -8.83 1.13 8.96
C GLU A 69 -9.81 0.61 10.01
N GLN A 70 -10.41 -0.55 9.78
CA GLN A 70 -11.26 -1.21 10.78
C GLN A 70 -10.48 -1.58 12.04
N ARG A 71 -9.19 -1.82 11.93
CA ARG A 71 -8.31 -2.09 13.08
C ARG A 71 -7.80 -0.83 13.76
N GLY A 72 -8.23 0.35 13.29
CA GLY A 72 -7.85 1.62 13.87
C GLY A 72 -6.57 2.22 13.32
N LEU A 73 -6.00 1.65 12.26
CA LEU A 73 -4.83 2.23 11.61
C LEU A 73 -5.25 3.35 10.66
N ARG A 74 -4.35 4.30 10.45
CA ARG A 74 -4.53 5.33 9.45
C ARG A 74 -3.81 4.90 8.18
N VAL A 75 -4.58 4.73 7.10
CA VAL A 75 -4.03 4.34 5.81
C VAL A 75 -4.40 5.40 4.78
N HIS A 76 -3.39 6.07 4.28
CA HIS A 76 -3.54 7.06 3.23
C HIS A 76 -2.96 6.49 1.93
N MET A 77 -3.82 6.26 0.96
CA MET A 77 -3.41 5.73 -0.33
C MET A 77 -3.63 6.80 -1.39
N ASN A 78 -2.54 7.20 -2.02
CA ASN A 78 -2.52 8.30 -2.95
C ASN A 78 -2.06 7.82 -4.31
N ARG A 79 -2.80 8.16 -5.36
CA ARG A 79 -2.33 7.97 -6.72
C ARG A 79 -1.77 9.29 -7.20
N GLY A 80 -0.51 9.30 -7.60
CA GLY A 80 0.13 10.49 -8.10
C GLY A 80 -0.69 11.09 -9.25
N GLN A 81 -0.83 12.40 -9.26
CA GLN A 81 -1.52 13.12 -10.32
C GLN A 81 -0.51 13.94 -11.09
N ARG A 82 -0.65 13.93 -12.38
CA ARG A 82 0.17 14.72 -13.26
C ARG A 82 -0.70 15.52 -14.21
#